data_c4beef0bb0a8b9ccc8cd7d85a5377361
#
_entry.id   c4beef0bb0a8b9ccc8cd7d85a5377361
#
_cell.length_a   1.000
_cell.length_b   1.000
_cell.length_c   1.000
_cell.angle_alpha   90.00
_cell.angle_beta   90.00
_cell.angle_gamma   90.00
#
_symmetry.space_group_name_H-M   'P 1'
#
loop_
_entity.id
_entity.type
_entity.pdbx_description
1 polymer ?
#
loop_
_entity_poly.entity_id
_entity_poly.type
_entity_poly.pdbx_seq_one_letter_code
_entity_poly.pdbx_strand_id
1 'polypeptide(L)'
;MIDERIVTKAIVESYTKKLLSSLELDVAICGAGPAGLVAGYCLAKAGLKVALFERKLSIGGGMWGGGMMFNEIVVQEEAKALLDELDITARLYTEGYYVVDAIECVSGVSVKAIKAGLKIFNLVSVEDLIVREN
;
A
#
# COMPACT_ATOMS: atom_id res chain seq x y z
N MET A 1 10.70 28.23 18.30
CA MET A 1 11.86 27.82 17.46
C MET A 1 11.88 26.30 17.45
N ILE A 2 12.09 25.70 16.29
CA ILE A 2 12.19 24.23 16.14
C ILE A 2 13.57 23.77 16.63
N ASP A 3 13.62 22.72 17.45
CA ASP A 3 14.88 22.05 17.81
C ASP A 3 15.10 20.85 16.89
N GLU A 4 16.06 20.97 15.98
CA GLU A 4 16.40 19.95 14.98
C GLU A 4 16.85 18.62 15.60
N ARG A 5 17.41 18.66 16.80
CA ARG A 5 17.82 17.44 17.53
C ARG A 5 16.59 16.63 17.97
N ILE A 6 15.54 17.31 18.41
CA ILE A 6 14.27 16.66 18.78
C ILE A 6 13.61 16.06 17.55
N VAL A 7 13.58 16.81 16.43
CA VAL A 7 13.04 16.33 15.16
C VAL A 7 13.77 15.06 14.69
N THR A 8 15.11 15.13 14.63
CA THR A 8 15.94 14.01 14.19
C THR A 8 15.75 12.79 15.09
N LYS A 9 15.78 12.98 16.40
CA LYS A 9 15.59 11.90 17.37
C LYS A 9 14.23 11.24 17.20
N ALA A 10 13.16 12.01 17.09
CA ALA A 10 11.80 11.50 16.92
C ALA A 10 11.66 10.66 15.63
N ILE A 11 12.24 11.11 14.51
CA ILE A 11 12.21 10.38 13.24
C ILE A 11 12.97 9.05 13.36
N VAL A 12 14.20 9.08 13.87
CA VAL A 12 15.05 7.89 13.98
C VAL A 12 14.43 6.85 14.92
N GLU A 13 13.99 7.27 16.10
CA GLU A 13 13.38 6.36 17.10
C GLU A 13 12.09 5.74 16.55
N SER A 14 11.22 6.54 15.92
CA SER A 14 9.95 6.06 15.36
C SER A 14 10.17 5.07 14.21
N TYR A 15 11.10 5.39 13.30
CA TYR A 15 11.43 4.48 12.19
C TYR A 15 12.06 3.19 12.69
N THR A 16 13.03 3.29 13.61
CA THR A 16 13.69 2.11 14.19
C THR A 16 12.69 1.20 14.90
N LYS A 17 11.76 1.76 15.68
CA LYS A 17 10.70 1.00 16.32
C LYS A 17 9.82 0.25 15.30
N LYS A 18 9.43 0.93 14.21
CA LYS A 18 8.65 0.30 13.14
C LYS A 18 9.44 -0.84 12.46
N LEU A 19 10.72 -0.62 12.16
CA LEU A 19 11.58 -1.62 11.53
C LEU A 19 11.80 -2.84 12.44
N LEU A 20 12.17 -2.63 13.70
CA LEU A 20 12.38 -3.72 14.67
C LEU A 20 11.12 -4.56 14.86
N SER A 21 9.93 -3.93 14.85
CA SER A 21 8.67 -4.66 14.97
C SER A 21 8.32 -5.46 13.69
N SER A 22 9.09 -5.32 12.62
CA SER A 22 8.89 -6.01 11.34
C SER A 22 10.03 -7.00 11.01
N LEU A 23 10.86 -7.38 11.98
CA LEU A 23 11.92 -8.39 11.78
C LEU A 23 11.35 -9.80 11.64
N GLU A 24 10.20 -10.06 12.24
CA GLU A 24 9.46 -11.32 12.08
C GLU A 24 8.08 -11.00 11.52
N LEU A 25 7.74 -11.57 10.39
CA LEU A 25 6.51 -11.34 9.64
C LEU A 25 5.87 -12.67 9.24
N ASP A 26 4.54 -12.68 9.16
CA ASP A 26 3.82 -13.76 8.50
C ASP A 26 3.96 -13.65 6.99
N VAL A 27 3.92 -12.41 6.46
CA VAL A 27 4.03 -12.14 5.02
C VAL A 27 4.86 -10.87 4.77
N ALA A 28 5.82 -10.98 3.87
CA ALA A 28 6.56 -9.86 3.29
C ALA A 28 6.09 -9.67 1.84
N ILE A 29 5.65 -8.46 1.49
CA ILE A 29 5.20 -8.12 0.14
C ILE A 29 6.27 -7.27 -0.55
N CYS A 30 6.66 -7.65 -1.75
CA CYS A 30 7.62 -6.93 -2.56
C CYS A 30 6.90 -6.11 -3.63
N GLY A 31 6.93 -4.79 -3.46
CA GLY A 31 6.32 -3.84 -4.38
C GLY A 31 4.96 -3.30 -3.91
N ALA A 32 4.83 -1.97 -3.90
CA ALA A 32 3.63 -1.24 -3.51
C ALA A 32 2.78 -0.79 -4.72
N GLY A 33 2.68 -1.63 -5.74
CA GLY A 33 1.68 -1.46 -6.78
C GLY A 33 0.26 -1.79 -6.27
N PRO A 34 -0.77 -1.65 -7.10
CA PRO A 34 -2.15 -1.91 -6.69
C PRO A 34 -2.33 -3.31 -6.12
N ALA A 35 -1.75 -4.33 -6.74
CA ALA A 35 -1.84 -5.71 -6.26
C ALA A 35 -1.22 -5.89 -4.87
N GLY A 36 -0.03 -5.33 -4.63
CA GLY A 36 0.65 -5.40 -3.34
C GLY A 36 -0.11 -4.66 -2.24
N LEU A 37 -0.66 -3.49 -2.54
CA LEU A 37 -1.46 -2.70 -1.59
C LEU A 37 -2.76 -3.41 -1.20
N VAL A 38 -3.48 -3.97 -2.17
CA VAL A 38 -4.71 -4.73 -1.91
C VAL A 38 -4.42 -6.01 -1.15
N ALA A 39 -3.39 -6.77 -1.55
CA ALA A 39 -2.96 -7.95 -0.81
C ALA A 39 -2.59 -7.61 0.63
N GLY A 40 -1.82 -6.54 0.82
CA GLY A 40 -1.43 -6.04 2.14
C GLY A 40 -2.63 -5.65 3.00
N TYR A 41 -3.62 -4.99 2.42
CA TYR A 41 -4.88 -4.69 3.08
C TYR A 41 -5.60 -5.94 3.55
N CYS A 42 -5.85 -6.88 2.64
CA CYS A 42 -6.59 -8.10 2.94
C CYS A 42 -5.90 -8.96 4.01
N LEU A 43 -4.58 -9.13 3.91
CA LEU A 43 -3.80 -9.92 4.85
C LEU A 43 -3.73 -9.26 6.24
N ALA A 44 -3.50 -7.95 6.29
CA ALA A 44 -3.50 -7.20 7.54
C ALA A 44 -4.87 -7.19 8.21
N LYS A 45 -5.96 -7.02 7.44
CA LYS A 45 -7.33 -7.12 7.92
C LYS A 45 -7.65 -8.51 8.50
N ALA A 46 -7.06 -9.57 7.93
CA ALA A 46 -7.15 -10.93 8.45
C ALA A 46 -6.32 -11.17 9.73
N GLY A 47 -5.61 -10.16 10.23
CA GLY A 47 -4.84 -10.24 11.48
C GLY A 47 -3.41 -10.74 11.32
N LEU A 48 -2.93 -10.91 10.08
CA LEU A 48 -1.56 -11.32 9.83
C LEU A 48 -0.59 -10.14 10.01
N LYS A 49 0.64 -10.45 10.41
CA LYS A 49 1.71 -9.49 10.56
C LYS A 49 2.41 -9.29 9.22
N VAL A 50 2.05 -8.20 8.54
CA VAL A 50 2.43 -7.95 7.14
C VAL A 50 3.27 -6.69 7.03
N ALA A 51 4.35 -6.75 6.27
CA ALA A 51 5.08 -5.58 5.81
C ALA A 51 5.24 -5.59 4.29
N LEU A 52 5.22 -4.40 3.70
CA LEU A 52 5.38 -4.18 2.28
C LEU A 52 6.60 -3.31 2.04
N PHE A 53 7.45 -3.72 1.11
CA PHE A 53 8.70 -3.06 0.77
C PHE A 53 8.61 -2.50 -0.64
N GLU A 54 8.88 -1.20 -0.80
CA GLU A 54 8.82 -0.50 -2.08
C GLU A 54 10.14 0.23 -2.35
N ARG A 55 10.75 -0.05 -3.50
CA ARG A 55 12.03 0.56 -3.89
C ARG A 55 11.92 2.06 -4.20
N LYS A 56 10.78 2.52 -4.67
CA LYS A 56 10.53 3.92 -5.01
C LYS A 56 10.11 4.72 -3.77
N LEU A 57 10.21 6.03 -3.86
CA LEU A 57 9.71 6.94 -2.83
C LEU A 57 8.18 6.90 -2.75
N SER A 58 7.50 6.91 -3.89
CA SER A 58 6.04 6.86 -3.97
C SER A 58 5.54 5.42 -4.04
N ILE A 59 4.46 5.14 -3.32
CA ILE A 59 3.68 3.91 -3.43
C ILE A 59 2.57 4.05 -4.48
N GLY A 60 1.95 2.95 -4.89
CA GLY A 60 0.85 2.96 -5.87
C GLY A 60 1.26 2.51 -7.27
N GLY A 61 2.54 2.38 -7.54
CA GLY A 61 3.05 1.97 -8.86
C GLY A 61 2.62 2.92 -9.95
N GLY A 62 2.13 2.37 -11.06
CA GLY A 62 1.63 3.14 -12.19
C GLY A 62 0.17 3.59 -12.08
N MET A 63 -0.53 3.22 -11.03
CA MET A 63 -1.97 3.52 -10.90
C MET A 63 -2.27 5.01 -10.85
N TRP A 64 -1.34 5.85 -10.38
CA TRP A 64 -1.46 7.31 -10.39
C TRP A 64 -1.77 7.91 -11.77
N GLY A 65 -1.23 7.30 -12.82
CA GLY A 65 -1.43 7.74 -14.21
C GLY A 65 -2.70 7.20 -14.85
N GLY A 66 -3.45 6.36 -14.18
CA GLY A 66 -4.59 5.68 -14.82
C GLY A 66 -4.18 4.80 -15.98
N GLY A 67 -5.08 4.57 -16.93
CA GLY A 67 -4.83 3.70 -18.08
C GLY A 67 -3.96 4.33 -19.19
N MET A 68 -4.00 5.65 -19.35
CA MET A 68 -3.36 6.38 -20.47
C MET A 68 -2.70 7.69 -20.01
N MET A 69 -2.21 7.74 -18.77
CA MET A 69 -1.75 8.98 -18.12
C MET A 69 -2.82 10.06 -17.95
N PHE A 70 -4.06 9.69 -18.14
CA PHE A 70 -5.23 10.41 -17.65
C PHE A 70 -5.64 9.74 -16.35
N ASN A 71 -5.67 10.43 -15.24
CA ASN A 71 -5.82 9.87 -13.90
C ASN A 71 -7.20 9.24 -13.60
N GLU A 72 -7.73 8.52 -14.55
CA GLU A 72 -8.94 7.70 -14.42
C GLU A 72 -8.60 6.24 -14.75
N ILE A 73 -9.17 5.32 -14.00
CA ILE A 73 -9.10 3.89 -14.27
C ILE A 73 -10.48 3.32 -14.53
N VAL A 74 -10.53 2.23 -15.27
CA VAL A 74 -11.76 1.47 -15.49
C VAL A 74 -11.63 0.11 -14.84
N VAL A 75 -12.62 -0.26 -14.07
CA VAL A 75 -12.71 -1.56 -13.40
C VAL A 75 -14.01 -2.27 -13.79
N GLN A 76 -14.01 -3.59 -13.68
CA GLN A 76 -15.18 -4.41 -13.90
C GLN A 76 -15.92 -4.70 -12.59
N GLU A 77 -17.09 -5.34 -12.68
CA GLU A 77 -18.00 -5.60 -11.58
C GLU A 77 -17.32 -6.32 -10.40
N GLU A 78 -16.38 -7.23 -10.69
CA GLU A 78 -15.71 -8.02 -9.67
C GLU A 78 -14.87 -7.16 -8.71
N ALA A 79 -14.36 -6.02 -9.17
CA ALA A 79 -13.59 -5.10 -8.33
C ALA A 79 -14.49 -4.15 -7.51
N LYS A 80 -15.76 -3.99 -7.92
CA LYS A 80 -16.68 -3.02 -7.30
C LYS A 80 -16.86 -3.26 -5.80
N ALA A 81 -17.05 -4.51 -5.39
CA ALA A 81 -17.24 -4.85 -3.99
C ALA A 81 -16.04 -4.47 -3.12
N LEU A 82 -14.83 -4.65 -3.64
CA LEU A 82 -13.61 -4.24 -2.95
C LEU A 82 -13.49 -2.72 -2.85
N LEU A 83 -13.83 -2.01 -3.92
CA LEU A 83 -13.81 -0.53 -3.92
C LEU A 83 -14.81 0.04 -2.91
N ASP A 84 -16.01 -0.53 -2.83
CA ASP A 84 -17.01 -0.15 -1.84
C ASP A 84 -16.52 -0.40 -0.40
N GLU A 85 -15.90 -1.55 -0.15
CA GLU A 85 -15.29 -1.86 1.16
C GLU A 85 -14.19 -0.86 1.53
N LEU A 86 -13.43 -0.41 0.55
CA LEU A 86 -12.36 0.56 0.72
C LEU A 86 -12.87 2.02 0.77
N ASP A 87 -14.18 2.24 0.60
CA ASP A 87 -14.82 3.56 0.56
C ASP A 87 -14.27 4.42 -0.59
N ILE A 88 -14.11 3.80 -1.76
CA ILE A 88 -13.61 4.41 -3.00
C ILE A 88 -14.77 4.55 -3.97
N THR A 89 -14.96 5.73 -4.51
CA THR A 89 -16.08 6.05 -5.40
C THR A 89 -15.90 5.44 -6.79
N ALA A 90 -16.70 4.44 -7.12
CA ALA A 90 -16.78 3.87 -8.45
C ALA A 90 -18.09 4.29 -9.14
N ARG A 91 -17.97 4.97 -10.29
CA ARG A 91 -19.10 5.50 -11.05
C ARG A 91 -19.43 4.56 -12.21
N LEU A 92 -20.67 4.12 -12.32
CA LEU A 92 -21.12 3.31 -13.47
C LEU A 92 -20.94 4.09 -14.77
N TYR A 93 -20.20 3.53 -15.70
CA TYR A 93 -20.05 4.08 -17.05
C TYR A 93 -20.99 3.40 -18.05
N THR A 94 -20.97 2.08 -18.07
CA THR A 94 -21.89 1.21 -18.79
C THR A 94 -21.97 -0.11 -18.07
N GLU A 95 -22.91 -0.97 -18.43
CA GLU A 95 -23.12 -2.25 -17.79
C GLU A 95 -21.80 -3.05 -17.63
N GLY A 96 -21.46 -3.38 -16.40
CA GLY A 96 -20.25 -4.12 -16.02
C GLY A 96 -18.96 -3.30 -15.99
N TYR A 97 -19.00 -1.98 -16.27
CA TYR A 97 -17.80 -1.13 -16.28
C TYR A 97 -17.99 0.12 -15.42
N TYR A 98 -17.03 0.36 -14.55
CA TYR A 98 -17.02 1.49 -13.62
C TYR A 98 -15.76 2.33 -13.79
N VAL A 99 -15.92 3.65 -13.75
CA VAL A 99 -14.81 4.62 -13.76
C VAL A 99 -14.50 5.02 -12.33
N VAL A 100 -13.22 5.08 -12.01
CA VAL A 100 -12.70 5.44 -10.69
C VAL A 100 -11.58 6.46 -10.87
N ASP A 101 -11.57 7.51 -10.08
CA ASP A 101 -10.43 8.43 -10.00
C ASP A 101 -9.20 7.68 -9.48
N ALA A 102 -8.11 7.70 -10.25
CA ALA A 102 -6.89 6.97 -9.93
C ALA A 102 -6.23 7.47 -8.64
N ILE A 103 -6.32 8.77 -8.37
CA ILE A 103 -5.74 9.40 -7.18
C ILE A 103 -6.55 9.00 -5.93
N GLU A 104 -7.89 9.05 -6.01
CA GLU A 104 -8.76 8.56 -4.94
C GLU A 104 -8.46 7.07 -4.66
N CYS A 105 -8.35 6.27 -5.71
CA CYS A 105 -8.10 4.83 -5.58
C CYS A 105 -6.78 4.54 -4.87
N VAL A 106 -5.66 5.10 -5.31
CA VAL A 106 -4.35 4.90 -4.68
C VAL A 106 -4.35 5.39 -3.23
N SER A 107 -4.89 6.58 -3.00
CA SER A 107 -4.94 7.19 -1.67
C SER A 107 -5.83 6.37 -0.74
N GLY A 108 -7.00 5.97 -1.19
CA GLY A 108 -7.97 5.18 -0.42
C GLY A 108 -7.41 3.82 -0.01
N VAL A 109 -6.90 3.06 -0.98
CA VAL A 109 -6.27 1.74 -0.72
C VAL A 109 -5.12 1.88 0.27
N SER A 110 -4.24 2.87 0.06
CA SER A 110 -3.07 3.07 0.91
C SER A 110 -3.45 3.38 2.35
N VAL A 111 -4.38 4.30 2.57
CA VAL A 111 -4.84 4.67 3.92
C VAL A 111 -5.52 3.49 4.61
N LYS A 112 -6.41 2.79 3.91
CA LYS A 112 -7.13 1.63 4.47
C LYS A 112 -6.17 0.49 4.81
N ALA A 113 -5.18 0.22 3.96
CA ALA A 113 -4.17 -0.80 4.21
C ALA A 113 -3.32 -0.50 5.46
N ILE A 114 -2.85 0.74 5.60
CA ILE A 114 -2.08 1.18 6.78
C ILE A 114 -2.94 1.09 8.05
N LYS A 115 -4.20 1.53 7.99
CA LYS A 115 -5.12 1.45 9.13
C LYS A 115 -5.51 0.02 9.50
N ALA A 116 -5.50 -0.90 8.54
CA ALA A 116 -5.69 -2.33 8.80
C ALA A 116 -4.48 -3.00 9.48
N GLY A 117 -3.32 -2.33 9.50
CA GLY A 117 -2.11 -2.81 10.17
C GLY A 117 -0.93 -3.10 9.23
N LEU A 118 -1.09 -2.87 7.91
CA LEU A 118 0.02 -3.00 6.98
C LEU A 118 1.11 -1.97 7.30
N LYS A 119 2.35 -2.44 7.42
CA LYS A 119 3.53 -1.58 7.52
C LYS A 119 4.17 -1.44 6.16
N ILE A 120 4.36 -0.20 5.72
CA ILE A 120 4.97 0.11 4.43
C ILE A 120 6.34 0.74 4.68
N PHE A 121 7.34 0.19 3.99
CA PHE A 121 8.71 0.70 3.94
C PHE A 121 9.03 1.07 2.49
N ASN A 122 8.94 2.34 2.17
CA ASN A 122 9.39 2.87 0.89
C ASN A 122 10.90 3.13 0.90
N LEU A 123 11.52 3.26 -0.26
CA LEU A 123 12.97 3.35 -0.45
C LEU A 123 13.72 2.12 0.10
N VAL A 124 13.07 0.96 0.08
CA VAL A 124 13.66 -0.33 0.43
C VAL A 124 13.47 -1.27 -0.74
N SER A 125 14.58 -1.68 -1.36
CA SER A 125 14.57 -2.63 -2.47
C SER A 125 14.80 -4.05 -1.96
N VAL A 126 13.94 -4.98 -2.39
CA VAL A 126 14.15 -6.41 -2.16
C VAL A 126 14.90 -6.96 -3.38
N GLU A 127 16.13 -7.38 -3.18
CA GLU A 127 17.01 -7.83 -4.28
C GLU A 127 17.07 -9.36 -4.36
N ASP A 128 17.02 -10.05 -3.22
CA ASP A 128 17.14 -11.50 -3.17
C ASP A 128 16.52 -12.07 -1.90
N LEU A 129 16.35 -13.39 -1.85
CA LEU A 129 15.84 -14.15 -0.71
C LEU A 129 16.87 -15.20 -0.29
N ILE A 130 17.10 -15.28 1.00
CA ILE A 130 17.90 -16.35 1.58
C ILE A 130 16.95 -17.37 2.20
N VAL A 131 16.87 -18.56 1.62
CA VAL A 131 16.12 -19.69 2.16
C VAL A 131 17.06 -20.54 3.01
N ARG A 132 16.65 -20.81 4.23
CA ARG A 132 17.38 -21.71 5.15
C ARG A 132 16.49 -22.89 5.50
N GLU A 133 17.05 -24.09 5.45
CA GLU A 133 16.41 -25.27 6.04
C GLU A 133 16.51 -25.15 7.57
N ASN A 134 15.38 -25.34 8.24
CA ASN A 134 15.32 -25.37 9.71
C ASN A 134 15.67 -26.76 10.23
#